data_b485145988c442ab65a4120656e61abe
#
_entry.id   b485145988c442ab65a4120656e61abe
#
_cell.length_a   1.000
_cell.length_b   1.000
_cell.length_c   1.000
_cell.angle_alpha   90.00
_cell.angle_beta   90.00
_cell.angle_gamma   90.00
#
_symmetry.space_group_name_H-M   'P 1'
#
loop_
_entity.id
_entity.type
_entity.pdbx_description
1 polymer ?
#
loop_
_entity_poly.entity_id
_entity_poly.type
_entity_poly.pdbx_seq_one_letter_code
_entity_poly.pdbx_strand_id
1 'polypeptide(L)'
;MYDDQLRSRFDWLREPDPDAVASLPLYMAFELLYRDGRDLTACPLADRRARLEDVVAGSELVFPVRRLAPDGLESWAQVVERGFEGGVAKDEASVYDGGPTRRWLKVKVSGGTDAQDRWRRVRTAPSHGPV
;
A
#
# COMPACT_ATOMS: atom_id res chain seq x y z
N MET A 1 -11.90 3.60 5.68
CA MET A 1 -13.16 4.38 5.58
C MET A 1 -12.95 5.53 4.61
N TYR A 2 -13.99 5.91 3.91
CA TYR A 2 -13.95 6.98 2.90
C TYR A 2 -15.03 8.02 3.20
N ASP A 3 -14.73 9.28 2.89
CA ASP A 3 -15.71 10.36 2.93
C ASP A 3 -16.60 10.37 1.65
N ASP A 4 -17.52 11.33 1.57
CA ASP A 4 -18.44 11.50 0.44
C ASP A 4 -17.73 11.85 -0.89
N GLN A 5 -16.49 12.32 -0.81
CA GLN A 5 -15.62 12.57 -1.97
C GLN A 5 -14.68 11.37 -2.26
N LEU A 6 -14.91 10.22 -1.65
CA LEU A 6 -14.11 8.99 -1.77
C LEU A 6 -12.63 9.16 -1.36
N ARG A 7 -12.35 10.11 -0.48
CA ARG A 7 -11.03 10.26 0.11
C ARG A 7 -10.90 9.36 1.33
N SER A 8 -9.74 8.71 1.46
CA SER A 8 -9.45 7.86 2.61
C SER A 8 -9.35 8.69 3.89
N ARG A 9 -10.05 8.25 4.93
CA ARG A 9 -10.10 8.88 6.25
C ARG A 9 -9.60 7.89 7.30
N PHE A 10 -8.30 7.92 7.53
CA PHE A 10 -7.64 7.06 8.51
C PHE A 10 -8.05 7.38 9.94
N ASP A 11 -8.25 8.65 10.26
CA ASP A 11 -8.71 9.14 11.56
C ASP A 11 -10.07 8.54 11.96
N TRP A 12 -10.95 8.24 11.00
CA TRP A 12 -12.27 7.66 11.26
C TRP A 12 -12.24 6.18 11.67
N LEU A 13 -11.12 5.51 11.51
CA LEU A 13 -10.96 4.17 12.07
C LEU A 13 -10.89 4.19 13.61
N ARG A 14 -10.48 5.30 14.19
CA ARG A 14 -10.39 5.49 15.64
C ARG A 14 -11.62 6.18 16.20
N GLU A 15 -12.10 7.21 15.55
CA GLU A 15 -13.24 8.02 15.95
C GLU A 15 -14.13 8.29 14.72
N PRO A 16 -15.00 7.32 14.35
CA PRO A 16 -15.86 7.49 13.20
C PRO A 16 -16.91 8.57 13.45
N ASP A 17 -17.11 9.45 12.46
CA ASP A 17 -18.25 10.34 12.40
C ASP A 17 -19.36 9.66 11.59
N PRO A 18 -20.45 9.18 12.24
CA PRO A 18 -21.50 8.42 11.56
C PRO A 18 -22.20 9.20 10.45
N ASP A 19 -22.26 10.53 10.59
CA ASP A 19 -22.98 11.40 9.64
C ASP A 19 -22.12 11.69 8.38
N ALA A 20 -20.81 11.53 8.48
CA ALA A 20 -19.86 11.84 7.40
C ALA A 20 -19.28 10.61 6.70
N VAL A 21 -19.48 9.39 7.24
CA VAL A 21 -18.91 8.15 6.69
C VAL A 21 -19.74 7.67 5.51
N ALA A 22 -19.14 7.65 4.32
CA ALA A 22 -19.76 7.17 3.08
C ALA A 22 -19.56 5.65 2.84
N SER A 23 -18.68 5.00 3.56
CA SER A 23 -18.39 3.57 3.40
C SER A 23 -18.01 2.89 4.70
N LEU A 24 -18.24 1.58 4.78
CA LEU A 24 -17.69 0.72 5.82
C LEU A 24 -16.15 0.70 5.77
N PRO A 25 -15.46 0.34 6.86
CA PRO A 25 -14.03 0.07 6.81
C PRO A 25 -13.73 -1.01 5.79
N LEU A 26 -12.78 -0.72 4.88
CA LEU A 26 -12.29 -1.66 3.87
C LEU A 26 -10.85 -2.03 4.18
N TYR A 27 -10.51 -3.30 4.00
CA TYR A 27 -9.14 -3.77 4.09
C TYR A 27 -8.49 -3.77 2.71
N MET A 28 -7.44 -2.98 2.55
CA MET A 28 -6.69 -2.89 1.30
C MET A 28 -5.41 -3.71 1.42
N ALA A 29 -5.42 -4.90 0.84
CA ALA A 29 -4.27 -5.80 0.86
C ALA A 29 -3.29 -5.46 -0.27
N PHE A 30 -2.00 -5.41 0.05
CA PHE A 30 -0.95 -5.11 -0.94
C PHE A 30 0.03 -6.24 -1.16
N GLU A 31 -0.01 -7.29 -0.32
CA GLU A 31 0.94 -8.40 -0.41
C GLU A 31 0.29 -9.70 0.06
N LEU A 32 0.75 -10.83 -0.47
CA LEU A 32 0.40 -12.16 -0.02
C LEU A 32 1.69 -12.95 0.22
N LEU A 33 1.95 -13.29 1.47
CA LEU A 33 3.20 -13.94 1.89
C LEU A 33 3.07 -15.43 2.11
N TYR A 34 1.88 -15.89 2.40
CA TYR A 34 1.61 -17.28 2.76
C TYR A 34 0.20 -17.70 2.34
N ARG A 35 0.06 -18.87 1.74
CA ARG A 35 -1.23 -19.42 1.33
C ARG A 35 -1.20 -20.95 1.36
N ASP A 36 -2.22 -21.56 1.95
CA ASP A 36 -2.45 -23.02 1.92
C ASP A 36 -1.21 -23.85 2.32
N GLY A 37 -0.51 -23.42 3.37
CA GLY A 37 0.68 -24.11 3.85
C GLY A 37 1.96 -23.76 3.07
N ARG A 38 1.91 -22.82 2.12
CA ARG A 38 3.07 -22.42 1.32
C ARG A 38 3.56 -21.02 1.67
N ASP A 39 4.84 -20.91 1.91
CA ASP A 39 5.55 -19.64 1.97
C ASP A 39 5.77 -19.13 0.54
N LEU A 40 5.28 -17.91 0.25
CA LEU A 40 5.37 -17.27 -1.07
C LEU A 40 6.47 -16.21 -1.14
N THR A 41 7.23 -16.00 -0.08
CA THR A 41 8.24 -14.92 -0.02
C THR A 41 9.34 -15.06 -1.06
N ALA A 42 9.66 -16.28 -1.49
CA ALA A 42 10.63 -16.54 -2.54
C ALA A 42 10.04 -16.43 -3.97
N CYS A 43 8.73 -16.27 -4.12
CA CYS A 43 8.11 -16.05 -5.42
C CYS A 43 8.30 -14.59 -5.87
N PRO A 44 8.38 -14.32 -7.19
CA PRO A 44 8.36 -12.96 -7.71
C PRO A 44 7.09 -12.21 -7.31
N LEU A 45 7.20 -10.89 -7.15
CA LEU A 45 6.05 -10.05 -6.80
C LEU A 45 4.87 -10.23 -7.76
N ALA A 46 5.13 -10.37 -9.06
CA ALA A 46 4.07 -10.59 -10.05
C ALA A 46 3.22 -11.82 -9.72
N ASP A 47 3.85 -12.91 -9.28
CA ASP A 47 3.15 -14.15 -8.89
C ASP A 47 2.40 -13.96 -7.57
N ARG A 48 3.02 -13.32 -6.58
CA ARG A 48 2.36 -13.04 -5.29
C ARG A 48 1.13 -12.15 -5.50
N ARG A 49 1.25 -11.16 -6.38
CA ARG A 49 0.14 -10.26 -6.70
C ARG A 49 -1.02 -10.98 -7.40
N ALA A 50 -0.74 -11.83 -8.37
CA ALA A 50 -1.76 -12.63 -9.04
C ALA A 50 -2.51 -13.53 -8.05
N ARG A 51 -1.79 -14.14 -7.12
CA ARG A 51 -2.38 -14.99 -6.07
C ARG A 51 -3.19 -14.17 -5.06
N LEU A 52 -2.74 -12.96 -4.71
CA LEU A 52 -3.50 -12.05 -3.86
C LEU A 52 -4.85 -11.70 -4.50
N GLU A 53 -4.86 -11.33 -5.77
CA GLU A 53 -6.08 -10.99 -6.51
C GLU A 53 -7.05 -12.18 -6.54
N ASP A 54 -6.55 -13.40 -6.70
CA ASP A 54 -7.34 -14.63 -6.66
C ASP A 54 -7.95 -14.88 -5.27
N VAL A 55 -7.16 -14.75 -4.21
CA VAL A 55 -7.62 -14.98 -2.83
C VAL A 55 -8.72 -14.02 -2.41
N VAL A 56 -8.64 -12.75 -2.79
CA VAL A 56 -9.61 -11.72 -2.38
C VAL A 56 -10.75 -11.54 -3.37
N ALA A 57 -10.73 -12.25 -4.49
CA ALA A 57 -11.80 -12.20 -5.48
C ALA A 57 -13.15 -12.54 -4.83
N GLY A 58 -14.15 -11.69 -5.06
CA GLY A 58 -15.49 -11.85 -4.49
C GLY A 58 -15.63 -11.41 -3.03
N SER A 59 -14.58 -10.99 -2.37
CA SER A 59 -14.70 -10.38 -1.04
C SER A 59 -15.36 -9.00 -1.11
N GLU A 60 -16.22 -8.71 -0.16
CA GLU A 60 -16.90 -7.41 -0.05
C GLU A 60 -16.13 -6.40 0.79
N LEU A 61 -15.18 -6.84 1.60
CA LEU A 61 -14.46 -6.00 2.57
C LEU A 61 -12.95 -6.01 2.40
N VAL A 62 -12.42 -6.92 1.60
CA VAL A 62 -10.98 -7.04 1.33
C VAL A 62 -10.72 -6.88 -0.16
N PHE A 63 -9.90 -5.91 -0.50
CA PHE A 63 -9.56 -5.58 -1.88
C PHE A 63 -8.06 -5.52 -2.07
N PRO A 64 -7.54 -5.87 -3.25
CA PRO A 64 -6.14 -5.62 -3.54
C PRO A 64 -5.91 -4.12 -3.71
N VAL A 65 -4.81 -3.62 -3.20
CA VAL A 65 -4.38 -2.22 -3.45
C VAL A 65 -4.32 -1.98 -4.94
N ARG A 66 -4.80 -0.83 -5.38
CA ARG A 66 -4.91 -0.47 -6.78
C ARG A 66 -3.55 -0.41 -7.46
N ARG A 67 -3.45 -1.03 -8.61
CA ARG A 67 -2.33 -0.81 -9.54
C ARG A 67 -2.55 0.47 -10.31
N LEU A 68 -1.49 1.22 -10.50
CA LEU A 68 -1.43 2.35 -11.41
C LEU A 68 -0.85 1.92 -12.76
N ALA A 69 -0.75 2.85 -13.71
CA ALA A 69 -0.13 2.58 -14.99
C ALA A 69 1.31 2.05 -14.83
N PRO A 70 1.77 1.14 -15.70
CA PRO A 70 3.13 0.60 -15.62
C PRO A 70 4.22 1.63 -15.95
N ASP A 71 3.90 2.65 -16.74
CA ASP A 71 4.80 3.78 -16.99
C ASP A 71 4.86 4.71 -15.78
N GLY A 72 6.08 5.04 -15.34
CA GLY A 72 6.29 5.83 -14.12
C GLY A 72 5.76 7.25 -14.20
N LEU A 73 5.84 7.91 -15.34
CA LEU A 73 5.32 9.26 -15.52
C LEU A 73 3.80 9.28 -15.55
N GLU A 74 3.20 8.32 -16.24
CA GLU A 74 1.75 8.16 -16.30
C GLU A 74 1.17 7.80 -14.93
N SER A 75 1.81 6.90 -14.20
CA SER A 75 1.39 6.54 -12.85
C SER A 75 1.48 7.72 -11.89
N TRP A 76 2.53 8.53 -12.01
CA TRP A 76 2.67 9.74 -11.21
C TRP A 76 1.58 10.77 -11.51
N ALA A 77 1.23 10.96 -12.79
CA ALA A 77 0.11 11.81 -13.17
C ALA A 77 -1.21 11.32 -12.55
N GLN A 78 -1.45 10.02 -12.51
CA GLN A 78 -2.62 9.42 -11.84
C GLN A 78 -2.62 9.69 -10.33
N VAL A 79 -1.47 9.60 -9.67
CA VAL A 79 -1.33 9.90 -8.24
C VAL A 79 -1.73 11.34 -7.95
N VAL A 80 -1.22 12.29 -8.72
CA VAL A 80 -1.51 13.71 -8.54
C VAL A 80 -2.97 14.03 -8.86
N GLU A 81 -3.48 13.54 -9.98
CA GLU A 81 -4.86 13.78 -10.43
C GLU A 81 -5.90 13.27 -9.44
N ARG A 82 -5.66 12.11 -8.84
CA ARG A 82 -6.60 11.48 -7.90
C ARG A 82 -6.42 11.94 -6.46
N GLY A 83 -5.46 12.81 -6.19
CA GLY A 83 -5.19 13.31 -4.85
C GLY A 83 -4.62 12.27 -3.89
N PHE A 84 -3.92 11.24 -4.40
CA PHE A 84 -3.21 10.29 -3.56
C PHE A 84 -2.00 10.95 -2.90
N GLU A 85 -1.65 10.47 -1.72
CA GLU A 85 -0.48 10.99 -0.99
C GLU A 85 0.85 10.61 -1.65
N GLY A 86 0.86 9.56 -2.44
CA GLY A 86 2.01 9.02 -3.13
C GLY A 86 1.76 7.65 -3.67
N GLY A 87 2.80 6.97 -4.06
CA GLY A 87 2.76 5.61 -4.56
C GLY A 87 3.98 4.82 -4.12
N VAL A 88 3.91 3.52 -4.27
CA VAL A 88 5.05 2.62 -4.09
C VAL A 88 5.35 1.95 -5.42
N ALA A 89 6.51 2.25 -5.98
CA ALA A 89 7.03 1.57 -7.16
C ALA A 89 7.72 0.28 -6.72
N LYS A 90 7.31 -0.85 -7.28
CA LYS A 90 7.80 -2.17 -6.90
C LYS A 90 8.33 -2.90 -8.13
N ASP A 91 9.51 -3.50 -8.00
CA ASP A 91 10.05 -4.41 -9.02
C ASP A 91 9.24 -5.72 -9.02
N GLU A 92 8.56 -6.00 -10.14
CA GLU A 92 7.70 -7.19 -10.27
C GLU A 92 8.47 -8.52 -10.20
N ALA A 93 9.76 -8.52 -10.49
CA ALA A 93 10.63 -9.69 -10.38
C ALA A 93 11.17 -9.89 -8.96
N SER A 94 10.92 -8.97 -8.04
CA SER A 94 11.48 -9.03 -6.69
C SER A 94 10.84 -10.10 -5.83
N VAL A 95 11.67 -10.77 -5.02
CA VAL A 95 11.21 -11.59 -3.90
C VAL A 95 10.91 -10.69 -2.70
N TYR A 96 10.23 -11.24 -1.69
CA TYR A 96 9.94 -10.50 -0.46
C TYR A 96 11.04 -10.71 0.58
N ASP A 97 11.79 -9.65 0.91
CA ASP A 97 12.94 -9.72 1.81
C ASP A 97 12.60 -9.44 3.28
N GLY A 98 11.44 -8.88 3.57
CA GLY A 98 11.00 -8.57 4.94
C GLY A 98 11.76 -7.45 5.65
N GLY A 99 12.70 -6.79 4.97
CA GLY A 99 13.52 -5.71 5.49
C GLY A 99 13.67 -4.56 4.49
N PRO A 100 14.61 -3.62 4.73
CA PRO A 100 14.88 -2.54 3.79
C PRO A 100 15.27 -3.09 2.42
N THR A 101 14.67 -2.54 1.37
CA THR A 101 14.96 -2.95 -0.01
C THR A 101 14.95 -1.74 -0.94
N ARG A 102 15.79 -1.77 -1.97
CA ARG A 102 15.78 -0.80 -3.06
C ARG A 102 14.84 -1.20 -4.20
N ARG A 103 14.25 -2.37 -4.14
CA ARG A 103 13.27 -2.87 -5.12
C ARG A 103 11.87 -2.35 -4.91
N TRP A 104 11.62 -1.74 -3.77
CA TRP A 104 10.40 -1.02 -3.44
C TRP A 104 10.75 0.43 -3.11
N LEU A 105 10.23 1.36 -3.89
CA LEU A 105 10.52 2.79 -3.75
C LEU A 105 9.24 3.54 -3.41
N LYS A 106 9.23 4.21 -2.27
CA LYS A 106 8.14 5.07 -1.87
C LYS A 106 8.34 6.47 -2.44
N VAL A 107 7.38 6.94 -3.21
CA VAL A 107 7.35 8.30 -3.77
C VAL A 107 6.16 9.03 -3.19
N LYS A 108 6.41 10.21 -2.62
CA LYS A 108 5.43 11.03 -1.91
C LYS A 108 5.19 12.35 -2.65
N VAL A 109 3.92 12.77 -2.69
CA VAL A 109 3.58 14.13 -3.13
C VAL A 109 4.02 15.12 -2.07
N SER A 110 4.60 16.26 -2.46
CA SER A 110 5.05 17.31 -1.55
C SER A 110 3.87 17.87 -0.75
N GLY A 111 4.05 18.09 0.56
CA GLY A 111 3.01 18.63 1.45
C GLY A 111 2.20 17.61 2.22
N GLY A 112 2.60 16.35 2.24
CA GLY A 112 1.99 15.33 3.10
C GLY A 112 2.15 15.62 4.60
N THR A 113 1.19 15.18 5.39
CA THR A 113 1.06 15.47 6.81
C THR A 113 2.21 14.97 7.69
N ASP A 114 2.48 15.65 8.80
CA ASP A 114 3.53 15.33 9.79
C ASP A 114 3.52 13.88 10.31
N ALA A 115 2.37 13.22 10.30
CA ALA A 115 2.26 11.83 10.73
C ALA A 115 2.99 10.85 9.80
N GLN A 116 2.99 11.14 8.50
CA GLN A 116 3.69 10.32 7.51
C GLN A 116 5.19 10.59 7.49
N ASP A 117 5.60 11.81 7.80
CA ASP A 117 7.01 12.15 7.95
C ASP A 117 7.64 11.47 9.18
N ARG A 118 6.88 11.18 10.22
CA ARG A 118 7.30 10.33 11.34
C ARG A 118 7.62 8.89 10.90
N TRP A 119 6.79 8.30 10.06
CA TRP A 119 7.03 6.96 9.50
C TRP A 119 8.30 6.91 8.66
N ARG A 120 8.56 7.95 7.90
CA ARG A 120 9.76 8.08 7.08
C ARG A 120 11.02 8.13 7.95
N ARG A 121 11.02 8.87 9.06
CA ARG A 121 12.16 8.99 9.97
C ARG A 121 12.48 7.67 10.68
N VAL A 122 11.48 6.90 11.07
CA VAL A 122 11.68 5.59 11.70
C VAL A 122 12.32 4.59 10.73
N ARG A 123 11.99 4.66 9.44
CA ARG A 123 12.52 3.73 8.44
C ARG A 123 13.89 4.12 7.89
N THR A 124 14.30 5.36 8.05
CA THR A 124 15.60 5.87 7.61
C THR A 124 16.64 5.90 8.74
N ALA A 125 16.25 5.63 9.97
CA ALA A 125 17.21 5.41 11.04
C ALA A 125 18.09 4.21 10.63
N PRO A 126 19.41 4.38 10.58
CA PRO A 126 20.30 3.26 10.28
C PRO A 126 20.06 2.20 11.35
N SER A 127 19.72 0.98 10.90
CA SER A 127 19.80 -0.16 11.79
C SER A 127 21.27 -0.28 12.18
N HIS A 128 21.59 0.11 13.40
CA HIS A 128 22.85 -0.30 13.99
C HIS A 128 22.73 -1.81 14.17
N GLY A 129 23.12 -2.54 13.13
CA GLY A 129 23.36 -3.95 13.26
C GLY A 129 24.39 -4.16 14.39
N PRO A 130 24.30 -5.26 15.15
CA PRO A 130 25.31 -5.58 16.13
C PRO A 130 26.65 -5.64 15.40
N VAL A 131 27.61 -4.91 15.92
CA VAL A 131 29.00 -4.96 15.50
C VAL A 131 29.54 -6.37 15.77
#